data_167fa9f4fe7bf691e0c37674cc035e4d
#
_entry.id   167fa9f4fe7bf691e0c37674cc035e4d
#
_cell.length_a   1.000
_cell.length_b   1.000
_cell.length_c   1.000
_cell.angle_alpha   90.00
_cell.angle_beta   90.00
_cell.angle_gamma   90.00
#
_symmetry.space_group_name_H-M   'P 1'
#
loop_
_entity.id
_entity.type
_entity.pdbx_description
1 polymer ?
#
loop_
_entity_poly.entity_id
_entity_poly.type
_entity_poly.pdbx_seq_one_letter_code
_entity_poly.pdbx_strand_id
1 'polypeptide(L)'
;MKAKAITTLLALFTAISFTSCGPRSPVGRNADARYIDDGSEKGLVNLDKINAQDFTRAGNKLLQDLFTSGALAKAPVQPALLHVGKVRNDTQTYFDTDLLLQGMKRDLLASNRVKISTTEGPGGIGADEYAQDVRKKLELTGDPKFNRPRPYYSLSGKIIEETSRVGKVTQKDFYFLLTLTELDAGTGVWFGRELITKQGRRGAIGF
;
A
#
# COMPACT_ATOMS: atom_id res chain seq x y z
N MET A 1 40.28 84.62 -17.52
CA MET A 1 40.55 83.82 -18.75
C MET A 1 40.03 82.41 -18.57
N LYS A 2 39.15 81.97 -19.49
CA LYS A 2 38.67 80.66 -19.79
C LYS A 2 37.97 79.85 -18.68
N ALA A 3 36.62 79.95 -18.69
CA ALA A 3 35.67 79.03 -18.11
C ALA A 3 35.76 77.68 -18.77
N LYS A 4 35.71 76.57 -18.04
CA LYS A 4 35.41 75.27 -18.55
C LYS A 4 34.09 74.77 -17.93
N ALA A 5 33.09 74.66 -18.75
CA ALA A 5 31.80 74.08 -18.43
C ALA A 5 31.96 72.57 -18.24
N ILE A 6 31.50 72.05 -17.12
CA ILE A 6 31.39 70.64 -16.85
C ILE A 6 29.92 70.26 -17.07
N THR A 7 29.68 69.57 -18.14
CA THR A 7 28.38 69.01 -18.51
C THR A 7 28.13 67.77 -17.64
N THR A 8 27.21 67.87 -16.72
CA THR A 8 26.76 66.73 -15.88
C THR A 8 25.77 65.89 -16.67
N LEU A 9 26.15 64.71 -17.14
CA LEU A 9 25.30 63.72 -17.81
C LEU A 9 24.50 62.98 -16.73
N LEU A 10 23.22 63.33 -16.64
CA LEU A 10 22.28 62.64 -15.75
C LEU A 10 21.80 61.33 -16.42
N ALA A 11 22.41 60.22 -16.01
CA ALA A 11 21.96 58.90 -16.48
C ALA A 11 20.69 58.50 -15.75
N LEU A 12 19.57 58.53 -16.50
CA LEU A 12 18.28 58.08 -16.05
C LEU A 12 18.26 56.56 -16.09
N PHE A 13 18.46 55.90 -14.93
CA PHE A 13 18.36 54.43 -14.77
C PHE A 13 16.87 54.09 -14.71
N THR A 14 16.27 53.74 -15.83
CA THR A 14 14.91 53.12 -15.87
C THR A 14 15.00 51.67 -15.38
N ALA A 15 14.60 51.47 -14.16
CA ALA A 15 14.37 50.11 -13.60
C ALA A 15 13.19 49.47 -14.33
N ILE A 16 13.50 48.62 -15.30
CA ILE A 16 12.49 47.74 -15.91
C ILE A 16 12.16 46.65 -14.90
N SER A 17 11.05 46.81 -14.18
CA SER A 17 10.46 45.77 -13.35
C SER A 17 9.91 44.69 -14.27
N PHE A 18 10.67 43.61 -14.49
CA PHE A 18 10.13 42.39 -15.06
C PHE A 18 9.15 41.79 -14.05
N THR A 19 7.88 42.13 -14.15
CA THR A 19 6.80 41.35 -13.57
C THR A 19 6.82 40.01 -14.28
N SER A 20 7.48 39.02 -13.64
CA SER A 20 7.39 37.63 -14.02
C SER A 20 5.94 37.18 -13.85
N CYS A 21 5.15 37.36 -14.90
CA CYS A 21 3.88 36.65 -15.05
C CYS A 21 4.27 35.19 -15.35
N GLY A 22 4.47 34.38 -14.28
CA GLY A 22 4.54 32.94 -14.44
C GLY A 22 3.28 32.47 -15.16
N PRO A 23 3.37 31.49 -16.07
CA PRO A 23 2.20 30.98 -16.78
C PRO A 23 1.19 30.51 -15.73
N ARG A 24 0.06 31.22 -15.62
CA ARG A 24 -1.10 30.75 -14.88
C ARG A 24 -1.57 29.51 -15.62
N SER A 25 -1.38 28.36 -15.00
CA SER A 25 -1.98 27.12 -15.48
C SER A 25 -3.49 27.35 -15.68
N PRO A 26 -4.08 26.89 -16.78
CA PRO A 26 -5.50 27.04 -17.00
C PRO A 26 -6.25 26.42 -15.82
N VAL A 27 -7.15 27.20 -15.22
CA VAL A 27 -7.98 26.77 -14.08
C VAL A 27 -8.97 25.73 -14.56
N GLY A 28 -8.50 24.49 -14.76
CA GLY A 28 -9.33 23.31 -14.95
C GLY A 28 -9.39 22.54 -13.63
N ARG A 29 -10.45 21.79 -13.40
CA ARG A 29 -10.64 20.98 -12.17
C ARG A 29 -9.47 20.02 -11.87
N ASN A 30 -8.55 19.80 -12.79
CA ASN A 30 -7.38 18.93 -12.69
C ASN A 30 -6.06 19.64 -13.08
N ALA A 31 -6.02 20.98 -13.06
CA ALA A 31 -4.84 21.76 -13.51
C ALA A 31 -3.56 21.46 -12.69
N ASP A 32 -3.72 21.00 -11.46
CA ASP A 32 -2.62 20.68 -10.55
C ASP A 32 -2.39 19.16 -10.35
N ALA A 33 -3.00 18.33 -11.19
CA ALA A 33 -2.80 16.88 -11.13
C ALA A 33 -1.36 16.54 -11.53
N ARG A 34 -0.67 15.76 -10.69
CA ARG A 34 0.69 15.28 -10.92
C ARG A 34 0.86 13.85 -10.45
N TYR A 35 1.79 13.17 -11.08
CA TYR A 35 2.21 11.86 -10.57
C TYR A 35 3.01 12.02 -9.28
N ILE A 36 2.78 11.13 -8.34
CA ILE A 36 3.48 11.05 -7.07
C ILE A 36 4.00 9.62 -6.96
N ASP A 37 5.30 9.48 -6.68
CA ASP A 37 5.92 8.17 -6.53
C ASP A 37 5.37 7.42 -5.32
N ASP A 38 5.19 6.10 -5.48
CA ASP A 38 4.78 5.22 -4.40
C ASP A 38 5.76 5.32 -3.23
N GLY A 39 5.21 5.56 -2.02
CA GLY A 39 6.02 5.72 -0.80
C GLY A 39 6.59 7.11 -0.57
N SER A 40 6.34 8.10 -1.46
CA SER A 40 6.74 9.48 -1.21
C SER A 40 5.93 10.11 -0.07
N GLU A 41 6.56 10.96 0.75
CA GLU A 41 5.86 11.71 1.81
C GLU A 41 4.92 12.80 1.27
N LYS A 42 4.91 13.03 -0.05
CA LYS A 42 4.12 14.06 -0.73
C LYS A 42 2.68 13.62 -1.05
N GLY A 43 2.30 12.39 -0.72
CA GLY A 43 0.94 11.91 -0.92
C GLY A 43 -0.08 12.64 -0.04
N LEU A 44 -1.31 12.76 -0.54
CA LEU A 44 -2.40 13.33 0.26
C LEU A 44 -2.75 12.39 1.42
N VAL A 45 -2.56 12.88 2.64
CA VAL A 45 -2.95 12.15 3.86
C VAL A 45 -4.37 12.56 4.21
N ASN A 46 -5.29 11.62 4.13
CA ASN A 46 -6.65 11.78 4.64
C ASN A 46 -6.76 11.12 6.01
N LEU A 47 -7.29 11.87 6.99
CA LEU A 47 -7.46 11.37 8.35
C LEU A 47 -8.43 10.18 8.40
N ASP A 48 -9.50 10.26 7.62
CA ASP A 48 -10.62 9.31 7.69
C ASP A 48 -10.46 8.10 6.76
N LYS A 49 -9.43 8.06 5.92
CA LYS A 49 -9.26 7.00 4.91
C LYS A 49 -7.86 6.42 4.93
N ILE A 50 -7.78 5.12 4.75
CA ILE A 50 -6.54 4.45 4.38
C ILE A 50 -6.26 4.74 2.90
N ASN A 51 -5.03 5.05 2.56
CA ASN A 51 -4.57 5.29 1.19
C ASN A 51 -3.55 4.21 0.74
N ALA A 52 -3.17 4.23 -0.54
CA ALA A 52 -2.24 3.25 -1.10
C ALA A 52 -0.87 3.26 -0.39
N GLN A 53 -0.41 4.43 0.07
CA GLN A 53 0.87 4.55 0.79
C GLN A 53 0.82 3.89 2.17
N ASP A 54 -0.32 3.98 2.86
CA ASP A 54 -0.53 3.29 4.14
C ASP A 54 -0.43 1.77 3.93
N PHE A 55 -1.05 1.26 2.87
CA PHE A 55 -0.97 -0.15 2.51
C PHE A 55 0.45 -0.61 2.19
N THR A 56 1.16 0.15 1.35
CA THR A 56 2.54 -0.17 1.00
C THR A 56 3.43 -0.17 2.23
N ARG A 57 3.30 0.84 3.09
CA ARG A 57 4.09 0.94 4.34
C ARG A 57 3.79 -0.22 5.29
N ALA A 58 2.51 -0.50 5.55
CA ALA A 58 2.11 -1.59 6.44
C ALA A 58 2.53 -2.95 5.87
N GLY A 59 2.29 -3.18 4.58
CA GLY A 59 2.66 -4.41 3.89
C GLY A 59 4.15 -4.70 3.96
N ASN A 60 4.99 -3.71 3.64
CA ASN A 60 6.45 -3.86 3.66
C ASN A 60 6.97 -4.22 5.06
N LYS A 61 6.48 -3.55 6.10
CA LYS A 61 6.89 -3.85 7.48
C LYS A 61 6.45 -5.24 7.93
N LEU A 62 5.20 -5.62 7.63
CA LEU A 62 4.68 -6.95 7.97
C LEU A 62 5.43 -8.06 7.24
N LEU A 63 5.77 -7.88 5.96
CA LEU A 63 6.56 -8.85 5.21
C LEU A 63 7.99 -8.94 5.74
N GLN A 64 8.61 -7.82 6.07
CA GLN A 64 9.94 -7.80 6.67
C GLN A 64 9.95 -8.57 8.01
N ASP A 65 8.95 -8.36 8.87
CA ASP A 65 8.79 -9.10 10.12
C ASP A 65 8.58 -10.60 9.87
N LEU A 66 7.69 -10.96 8.93
CA LEU A 66 7.48 -12.35 8.53
C LEU A 66 8.77 -13.03 8.05
N PHE A 67 9.55 -12.36 7.21
CA PHE A 67 10.80 -12.91 6.70
C PHE A 67 11.87 -13.06 7.78
N THR A 68 11.92 -12.14 8.74
CA THR A 68 12.86 -12.15 9.86
C THR A 68 12.50 -13.21 10.88
N SER A 69 11.21 -13.50 11.06
CA SER A 69 10.73 -14.52 12.00
C SER A 69 11.21 -15.95 11.68
N GLY A 70 11.57 -16.21 10.41
CA GLY A 70 11.96 -17.55 9.95
C GLY A 70 10.80 -18.54 9.85
N ALA A 71 9.56 -18.13 10.09
CA ALA A 71 8.39 -19.02 10.06
C ALA A 71 8.23 -19.77 8.73
N LEU A 72 8.48 -19.10 7.61
CA LEU A 72 8.37 -19.69 6.28
C LEU A 72 9.41 -20.80 6.02
N ALA A 73 10.56 -20.74 6.66
CA ALA A 73 11.63 -21.74 6.50
C ALA A 73 11.32 -23.08 7.17
N LYS A 74 10.30 -23.15 8.02
CA LYS A 74 9.91 -24.38 8.74
C LYS A 74 9.09 -25.35 7.87
N ALA A 75 8.63 -24.95 6.70
CA ALA A 75 7.92 -25.86 5.79
C ALA A 75 8.84 -27.00 5.33
N PRO A 76 8.31 -28.24 5.24
CA PRO A 76 9.09 -29.42 4.86
C PRO A 76 9.59 -29.36 3.41
N VAL A 77 8.95 -28.58 2.56
CA VAL A 77 9.34 -28.38 1.15
C VAL A 77 9.56 -26.89 0.92
N GLN A 78 10.68 -26.55 0.31
CA GLN A 78 11.05 -25.17 -0.02
C GLN A 78 11.15 -24.98 -1.53
N PRO A 79 10.70 -23.83 -2.07
CA PRO A 79 9.94 -22.77 -1.41
C PRO A 79 8.55 -23.25 -0.98
N ALA A 80 8.10 -22.80 0.21
CA ALA A 80 6.83 -23.22 0.80
C ALA A 80 5.64 -22.82 -0.09
N LEU A 81 4.67 -23.70 -0.28
CA LEU A 81 3.43 -23.35 -0.98
C LEU A 81 2.49 -22.63 0.01
N LEU A 82 2.12 -21.40 -0.33
CA LEU A 82 1.31 -20.50 0.47
C LEU A 82 -0.05 -20.25 -0.18
N HIS A 83 -1.13 -20.38 0.59
CA HIS A 83 -2.43 -19.81 0.24
C HIS A 83 -2.52 -18.39 0.82
N VAL A 84 -2.88 -17.41 -0.01
CA VAL A 84 -3.14 -16.05 0.46
C VAL A 84 -4.64 -15.84 0.50
N GLY A 85 -5.19 -15.86 1.71
CA GLY A 85 -6.59 -15.64 2.00
C GLY A 85 -6.99 -14.17 1.93
N LYS A 86 -8.23 -13.87 2.30
CA LYS A 86 -8.74 -12.49 2.32
C LYS A 86 -8.25 -11.74 3.56
N VAL A 87 -8.02 -10.44 3.40
CA VAL A 87 -7.90 -9.50 4.52
C VAL A 87 -9.25 -8.85 4.74
N ARG A 88 -9.82 -9.02 5.94
CA ARG A 88 -11.11 -8.45 6.30
C ARG A 88 -10.97 -6.98 6.67
N ASN A 89 -11.84 -6.15 6.12
CA ASN A 89 -11.93 -4.75 6.48
C ASN A 89 -12.94 -4.57 7.62
N ASP A 90 -12.46 -4.36 8.84
CA ASP A 90 -13.25 -4.06 10.04
C ASP A 90 -13.13 -2.57 10.41
N THR A 91 -12.97 -1.68 9.42
CA THR A 91 -12.96 -0.22 9.60
C THR A 91 -14.30 0.40 9.23
N GLN A 92 -14.49 1.68 9.58
CA GLN A 92 -15.68 2.43 9.18
C GLN A 92 -15.66 2.90 7.72
N THR A 93 -14.55 2.73 7.03
CA THR A 93 -14.36 3.23 5.67
C THR A 93 -14.22 2.05 4.70
N TYR A 94 -14.97 2.11 3.61
CA TYR A 94 -14.80 1.13 2.54
C TYR A 94 -13.51 1.41 1.75
N PHE A 95 -12.71 0.38 1.57
CA PHE A 95 -11.57 0.33 0.64
C PHE A 95 -11.34 -1.11 0.20
N ASP A 96 -10.68 -1.25 -0.95
CA ASP A 96 -10.37 -2.55 -1.51
C ASP A 96 -9.08 -3.12 -0.88
N THR A 97 -9.22 -4.17 -0.07
CA THR A 97 -8.10 -4.86 0.56
C THR A 97 -7.26 -5.67 -0.43
N ASP A 98 -7.78 -5.92 -1.62
CA ASP A 98 -7.07 -6.70 -2.65
C ASP A 98 -5.86 -5.92 -3.21
N LEU A 99 -5.91 -4.56 -3.18
CA LEU A 99 -4.76 -3.73 -3.54
C LEU A 99 -3.56 -4.00 -2.61
N LEU A 100 -3.81 -4.09 -1.29
CA LEU A 100 -2.77 -4.47 -0.33
C LEU A 100 -2.22 -5.86 -0.63
N LEU A 101 -3.12 -6.82 -0.84
CA LEU A 101 -2.75 -8.21 -1.09
C LEU A 101 -1.96 -8.39 -2.37
N GLN A 102 -2.27 -7.67 -3.44
CA GLN A 102 -1.51 -7.75 -4.70
C GLN A 102 -0.06 -7.30 -4.53
N GLY A 103 0.16 -6.18 -3.83
CA GLY A 103 1.51 -5.73 -3.48
C GLY A 103 2.27 -6.80 -2.68
N MET A 104 1.65 -7.30 -1.62
CA MET A 104 2.25 -8.34 -0.76
C MET A 104 2.53 -9.65 -1.51
N LYS A 105 1.62 -10.10 -2.39
CA LYS A 105 1.84 -11.31 -3.21
C LYS A 105 3.06 -11.15 -4.12
N ARG A 106 3.21 -10.00 -4.77
CA ARG A 106 4.37 -9.69 -5.60
C ARG A 106 5.68 -9.79 -4.79
N ASP A 107 5.71 -9.16 -3.63
CA ASP A 107 6.91 -9.08 -2.80
C ASP A 107 7.24 -10.44 -2.15
N LEU A 108 6.22 -11.22 -1.76
CA LEU A 108 6.37 -12.61 -1.31
C LEU A 108 7.01 -13.48 -2.39
N LEU A 109 6.53 -13.41 -3.64
CA LEU A 109 7.09 -14.17 -4.76
C LEU A 109 8.52 -13.70 -5.09
N ALA A 110 8.79 -12.39 -5.08
CA ALA A 110 10.11 -11.83 -5.32
C ALA A 110 11.15 -12.30 -4.29
N SER A 111 10.71 -12.64 -3.06
CA SER A 111 11.60 -13.19 -2.03
C SER A 111 12.13 -14.59 -2.32
N ASN A 112 11.57 -15.32 -3.27
CA ASN A 112 11.83 -16.73 -3.57
C ASN A 112 11.65 -17.71 -2.38
N ARG A 113 11.02 -17.25 -1.28
CA ARG A 113 10.79 -18.10 -0.10
C ARG A 113 9.48 -18.87 -0.15
N VAL A 114 8.57 -18.41 -1.00
CA VAL A 114 7.24 -19.03 -1.16
C VAL A 114 6.83 -19.11 -2.62
N LYS A 115 5.95 -20.06 -2.91
CA LYS A 115 5.10 -20.11 -4.09
C LYS A 115 3.67 -19.82 -3.65
N ILE A 116 2.89 -19.09 -4.44
CA ILE A 116 1.52 -18.74 -4.09
C ILE A 116 0.57 -19.61 -4.91
N SER A 117 -0.36 -20.28 -4.22
CA SER A 117 -1.44 -21.01 -4.88
C SER A 117 -2.50 -20.02 -5.38
N THR A 118 -2.84 -20.12 -6.66
CA THR A 118 -3.92 -19.36 -7.29
C THR A 118 -5.18 -20.24 -7.53
N THR A 119 -5.10 -21.51 -7.19
CA THR A 119 -6.17 -22.50 -7.44
C THR A 119 -6.86 -22.98 -6.16
N GLU A 120 -6.42 -22.54 -4.99
CA GLU A 120 -7.01 -22.91 -3.70
C GLU A 120 -7.76 -21.72 -3.09
N GLY A 121 -8.87 -22.02 -2.42
CA GLY A 121 -9.66 -21.06 -1.67
C GLY A 121 -10.86 -20.47 -2.43
N PRO A 122 -11.83 -19.89 -1.72
CA PRO A 122 -12.97 -19.23 -2.31
C PRO A 122 -12.53 -17.96 -3.04
N GLY A 123 -12.95 -17.84 -4.30
CA GLY A 123 -12.63 -16.79 -5.25
C GLY A 123 -12.21 -15.44 -4.65
N GLY A 124 -10.91 -15.21 -4.63
CA GLY A 124 -10.32 -13.91 -4.37
C GLY A 124 -9.68 -13.38 -5.65
N ILE A 125 -9.34 -12.10 -5.68
CA ILE A 125 -8.55 -11.54 -6.78
C ILE A 125 -7.25 -12.33 -6.89
N GLY A 126 -7.01 -12.92 -8.08
CA GLY A 126 -5.89 -13.81 -8.34
C GLY A 126 -6.24 -15.29 -8.28
N ALA A 127 -7.52 -15.65 -8.04
CA ALA A 127 -7.99 -16.99 -8.34
C ALA A 127 -8.13 -17.14 -9.86
N ASP A 128 -7.38 -18.07 -10.43
CA ASP A 128 -7.47 -18.40 -11.84
C ASP A 128 -8.53 -19.50 -12.01
N GLU A 129 -9.74 -19.10 -12.43
CA GLU A 129 -10.87 -20.03 -12.61
C GLU A 129 -10.57 -21.12 -13.65
N TYR A 130 -9.87 -20.75 -14.72
CA TYR A 130 -9.47 -21.72 -15.74
C TYR A 130 -8.48 -22.74 -15.16
N ALA A 131 -7.50 -22.29 -14.40
CA ALA A 131 -6.55 -23.19 -13.74
C ALA A 131 -7.24 -24.07 -12.69
N GLN A 132 -8.25 -23.56 -11.98
CA GLN A 132 -9.08 -24.35 -11.06
C GLN A 132 -9.83 -25.45 -11.80
N ASP A 133 -10.46 -25.13 -12.94
CA ASP A 133 -11.19 -26.10 -13.75
C ASP A 133 -10.28 -27.17 -14.36
N VAL A 134 -9.11 -26.77 -14.84
CA VAL A 134 -8.09 -27.72 -15.33
C VAL A 134 -7.67 -28.68 -14.22
N ARG A 135 -7.39 -28.18 -13.03
CA ARG A 135 -7.02 -29.00 -11.87
C ARG A 135 -8.13 -29.97 -11.48
N LYS A 136 -9.38 -29.49 -11.42
CA LYS A 136 -10.53 -30.32 -11.11
C LYS A 136 -10.73 -31.44 -12.11
N LYS A 137 -10.54 -31.16 -13.41
CA LYS A 137 -10.60 -32.19 -14.47
C LYS A 137 -9.49 -33.21 -14.31
N LEU A 138 -8.26 -32.80 -14.04
CA LEU A 138 -7.12 -33.68 -13.81
C LEU A 138 -7.34 -34.59 -12.57
N GLU A 139 -7.93 -34.04 -11.50
CA GLU A 139 -8.27 -34.79 -10.29
C GLU A 139 -9.32 -35.87 -10.58
N LEU A 140 -10.33 -35.54 -11.40
CA LEU A 140 -11.38 -36.48 -11.80
C LEU A 140 -10.87 -37.58 -12.72
N THR A 141 -9.84 -37.37 -13.53
CA THR A 141 -9.26 -38.37 -14.43
C THR A 141 -8.35 -39.37 -13.69
N GLY A 142 -8.01 -39.09 -12.43
CA GLY A 142 -7.17 -40.01 -11.63
C GLY A 142 -5.76 -40.22 -12.19
N ASP A 143 -5.21 -39.24 -12.96
CA ASP A 143 -3.87 -39.36 -13.53
C ASP A 143 -2.83 -39.44 -12.39
N PRO A 144 -2.11 -40.59 -12.25
CA PRO A 144 -1.12 -40.78 -11.19
C PRO A 144 0.06 -39.81 -11.31
N LYS A 145 0.26 -39.14 -12.45
CA LYS A 145 1.24 -38.06 -12.63
C LYS A 145 0.78 -36.75 -12.02
N PHE A 146 -0.50 -36.66 -11.68
CA PHE A 146 -1.05 -35.45 -11.06
C PHE A 146 -0.79 -35.45 -9.55
N ASN A 147 0.44 -35.10 -9.18
CA ASN A 147 0.76 -34.83 -7.79
C ASN A 147 0.31 -33.41 -7.47
N ARG A 148 -0.77 -33.29 -6.71
CA ARG A 148 -1.33 -32.01 -6.25
C ARG A 148 -0.61 -31.53 -4.98
N PRO A 149 0.36 -30.62 -5.08
CA PRO A 149 0.90 -29.99 -3.88
C PRO A 149 -0.19 -29.14 -3.22
N ARG A 150 -0.46 -29.42 -1.95
CA ARG A 150 -1.36 -28.61 -1.13
C ARG A 150 -0.55 -27.45 -0.50
N PRO A 151 -1.17 -26.27 -0.34
CA PRO A 151 -0.55 -25.22 0.45
C PRO A 151 -0.21 -25.74 1.86
N TYR A 152 0.99 -25.48 2.29
CA TYR A 152 1.41 -25.79 3.66
C TYR A 152 1.00 -24.67 4.62
N TYR A 153 1.01 -23.44 4.14
CA TYR A 153 0.59 -22.26 4.90
C TYR A 153 -0.60 -21.54 4.29
N SER A 154 -1.37 -20.89 5.17
CA SER A 154 -2.37 -19.88 4.80
C SER A 154 -2.02 -18.55 5.48
N LEU A 155 -2.00 -17.47 4.69
CA LEU A 155 -1.86 -16.09 5.19
C LEU A 155 -3.23 -15.41 5.12
N SER A 156 -3.72 -14.95 6.25
CA SER A 156 -4.99 -14.23 6.36
C SER A 156 -4.84 -13.04 7.29
N GLY A 157 -5.83 -12.14 7.33
CA GLY A 157 -5.74 -11.01 8.23
C GLY A 157 -6.98 -10.16 8.33
N LYS A 158 -6.85 -9.06 9.04
CA LYS A 158 -7.88 -8.03 9.17
C LYS A 158 -7.27 -6.66 9.43
N ILE A 159 -8.03 -5.63 9.08
CA ILE A 159 -7.70 -4.23 9.40
C ILE A 159 -8.78 -3.71 10.34
N ILE A 160 -8.36 -3.15 11.48
CA ILE A 160 -9.24 -2.58 12.50
C ILE A 160 -8.95 -1.09 12.62
N GLU A 161 -9.98 -0.30 12.88
CA GLU A 161 -9.88 1.14 13.13
C GLU A 161 -10.30 1.47 14.56
N GLU A 162 -9.49 2.27 15.24
CA GLU A 162 -9.83 2.92 16.50
C GLU A 162 -9.78 4.43 16.34
N THR A 163 -10.74 5.13 16.94
CA THR A 163 -10.81 6.59 16.89
C THR A 163 -10.78 7.18 18.29
N SER A 164 -9.83 8.06 18.54
CA SER A 164 -9.70 8.84 19.79
C SER A 164 -9.85 10.33 19.51
N ARG A 165 -10.50 11.08 20.43
CA ARG A 165 -10.71 12.51 20.30
C ARG A 165 -10.38 13.23 21.59
N VAL A 166 -9.58 14.31 21.46
CA VAL A 166 -9.26 15.21 22.57
C VAL A 166 -9.43 16.64 22.07
N GLY A 167 -10.43 17.34 22.55
CA GLY A 167 -10.77 18.70 22.11
C GLY A 167 -11.09 18.72 20.59
N LYS A 168 -10.30 19.50 19.83
CA LYS A 168 -10.43 19.63 18.37
C LYS A 168 -9.58 18.63 17.60
N VAL A 169 -8.76 17.85 18.29
CA VAL A 169 -7.86 16.86 17.66
C VAL A 169 -8.56 15.51 17.61
N THR A 170 -8.57 14.90 16.44
CA THR A 170 -8.99 13.51 16.23
C THR A 170 -7.78 12.70 15.82
N GLN A 171 -7.60 11.56 16.45
CA GLN A 171 -6.64 10.53 16.08
C GLN A 171 -7.37 9.29 15.59
N LYS A 172 -6.87 8.71 14.52
CA LYS A 172 -7.30 7.42 13.99
C LYS A 172 -6.12 6.47 13.92
N ASP A 173 -6.29 5.32 14.51
CA ASP A 173 -5.33 4.25 14.58
C ASP A 173 -5.84 3.08 13.74
N PHE A 174 -5.07 2.70 12.70
CA PHE A 174 -5.38 1.59 11.82
C PHE A 174 -4.41 0.45 12.13
N TYR A 175 -4.94 -0.66 12.63
CA TYR A 175 -4.17 -1.87 12.93
C TYR A 175 -4.28 -2.84 11.78
N PHE A 176 -3.16 -3.12 11.13
CA PHE A 176 -3.02 -4.16 10.11
C PHE A 176 -2.56 -5.44 10.81
N LEU A 177 -3.40 -6.43 10.83
CA LEU A 177 -3.17 -7.70 11.51
C LEU A 177 -3.10 -8.82 10.49
N LEU A 178 -2.00 -9.61 10.51
CA LEU A 178 -1.83 -10.78 9.67
C LEU A 178 -1.51 -12.00 10.53
N THR A 179 -1.95 -13.16 10.07
CA THR A 179 -1.69 -14.45 10.70
C THR A 179 -1.23 -15.43 9.64
N LEU A 180 -0.09 -16.07 9.88
CA LEU A 180 0.35 -17.23 9.12
C LEU A 180 -0.06 -18.50 9.87
N THR A 181 -0.85 -19.33 9.23
CA THR A 181 -1.35 -20.60 9.79
C THR A 181 -0.73 -21.76 9.04
N GLU A 182 -0.19 -22.71 9.77
CA GLU A 182 0.15 -24.04 9.26
C GLU A 182 -1.13 -24.85 9.11
N LEU A 183 -1.41 -25.31 7.89
CA LEU A 183 -2.72 -25.87 7.56
C LEU A 183 -2.92 -27.29 8.09
N ASP A 184 -1.85 -28.10 8.14
CA ASP A 184 -1.95 -29.48 8.61
C ASP A 184 -2.26 -29.56 10.10
N ALA A 185 -1.62 -28.71 10.91
CA ALA A 185 -1.85 -28.62 12.34
C ALA A 185 -2.98 -27.65 12.74
N GLY A 186 -3.42 -26.78 11.82
CA GLY A 186 -4.40 -25.73 12.11
C GLY A 186 -3.89 -24.67 13.10
N THR A 187 -2.57 -24.49 13.22
CA THR A 187 -1.95 -23.62 14.21
C THR A 187 -1.37 -22.36 13.59
N GLY A 188 -1.55 -21.23 14.30
CA GLY A 188 -0.88 -19.98 13.92
C GLY A 188 0.60 -20.05 14.25
N VAL A 189 1.45 -19.91 13.23
CA VAL A 189 2.92 -19.99 13.38
C VAL A 189 3.61 -18.62 13.35
N TRP A 190 2.88 -17.58 12.96
CA TRP A 190 3.32 -16.20 13.03
C TRP A 190 2.12 -15.26 13.06
N PHE A 191 2.26 -14.17 13.83
CA PHE A 191 1.28 -13.10 13.97
C PHE A 191 1.98 -11.77 13.80
N GLY A 192 1.61 -11.04 12.74
CA GLY A 192 2.13 -9.71 12.48
C GLY A 192 1.12 -8.62 12.80
N ARG A 193 1.61 -7.50 13.33
CA ARG A 193 0.82 -6.29 13.59
C ARG A 193 1.61 -5.06 13.18
N GLU A 194 0.99 -4.22 12.36
CA GLU A 194 1.48 -2.89 12.04
C GLU A 194 0.42 -1.84 12.37
N LEU A 195 0.85 -0.72 12.92
CA LEU A 195 -0.01 0.40 13.30
C LEU A 195 0.30 1.62 12.44
N ILE A 196 -0.71 2.15 11.79
CA ILE A 196 -0.67 3.44 11.12
C ILE A 196 -1.54 4.42 11.89
N THR A 197 -0.91 5.41 12.50
CA THR A 197 -1.61 6.47 13.26
C THR A 197 -1.69 7.75 12.44
N LYS A 198 -2.87 8.34 12.36
CA LYS A 198 -3.13 9.62 11.72
C LYS A 198 -3.76 10.59 12.71
N GLN A 199 -3.29 11.82 12.72
CA GLN A 199 -3.89 12.89 13.52
C GLN A 199 -4.28 14.08 12.65
N GLY A 200 -5.40 14.70 12.98
CA GLY A 200 -5.86 15.90 12.29
C GLY A 200 -6.77 16.74 13.17
N ARG A 201 -6.85 18.02 12.86
CA ARG A 201 -7.87 18.90 13.43
C ARG A 201 -9.04 18.98 12.47
N ARG A 202 -10.27 18.84 12.95
CA ARG A 202 -11.43 19.23 12.17
C ARG A 202 -11.30 20.72 11.86
N GLY A 203 -11.14 21.05 10.58
CA GLY A 203 -11.27 22.43 10.12
C GLY A 203 -12.62 22.96 10.58
N ALA A 204 -12.68 24.19 11.08
CA ALA A 204 -13.94 24.88 11.25
C ALA A 204 -14.59 24.90 9.86
N ILE A 205 -15.76 24.31 9.72
CA ILE A 205 -16.61 24.50 8.53
C ILE A 205 -17.01 25.98 8.63
N GLY A 206 -16.33 26.82 7.85
CA GLY A 206 -16.78 28.19 7.65
C GLY A 206 -18.14 28.13 6.95
N PHE A 207 -19.14 28.67 7.58
CA PHE A 207 -20.42 29.01 6.98
C PHE A 207 -20.25 30.32 6.21
#